data_e813b655c6aae7e3324db554202c68b7
#
_entry.id   e813b655c6aae7e3324db554202c68b7
#
_cell.length_a   1.000
_cell.length_b   1.000
_cell.length_c   1.000
_cell.angle_alpha   90.00
_cell.angle_beta   90.00
_cell.angle_gamma   90.00
#
_symmetry.space_group_name_H-M   'P 1'
#
loop_
_entity.id
_entity.type
_entity.pdbx_description
1 polymer ?
#
loop_
_entity_poly.entity_id
_entity_poly.type
_entity_poly.pdbx_seq_one_letter_code
_entity_poly.pdbx_strand_id
1 'polypeptide(L)'
;MDFTAKWITGPAKIDRDVEVAPYLFRKQVTLPANVKSAVLYATALGVYSIFADNHKISDTYFAPGYTEYSQRLQYQEYDVTSLLSGKSSFVLTAELADGWYAGRLGLCNMENRYGEKRALLAELHVTLTDGSE
;
A
#
# COMPACT_ATOMS: atom_id res chain seq x y z
N MET A 1 -5.62 -13.37 6.54
CA MET A 1 -5.64 -13.35 5.07
C MET A 1 -4.27 -13.78 4.56
N ASP A 2 -4.24 -14.68 3.60
CA ASP A 2 -3.00 -15.12 2.96
C ASP A 2 -2.88 -14.37 1.63
N PHE A 3 -1.98 -13.40 1.56
CA PHE A 3 -1.71 -12.64 0.34
C PHE A 3 -0.98 -13.50 -0.68
N THR A 4 -1.39 -13.40 -1.95
CA THR A 4 -0.69 -13.97 -3.09
C THR A 4 0.27 -12.97 -3.73
N ALA A 5 0.02 -11.68 -3.54
CA ALA A 5 0.87 -10.60 -3.99
C ALA A 5 2.26 -10.63 -3.33
N LYS A 6 3.24 -10.08 -4.03
CA LYS A 6 4.61 -9.96 -3.55
C LYS A 6 4.89 -8.56 -3.03
N TRP A 7 5.74 -8.48 -2.04
CA TRP A 7 6.30 -7.22 -1.57
C TRP A 7 7.08 -6.52 -2.69
N ILE A 8 6.82 -5.24 -2.86
CA ILE A 8 7.57 -4.37 -3.77
C ILE A 8 8.30 -3.29 -2.99
N THR A 9 9.49 -2.93 -3.43
CA THR A 9 10.34 -1.91 -2.80
C THR A 9 10.99 -1.03 -3.87
N GLY A 10 11.49 0.11 -3.48
CA GLY A 10 12.31 0.97 -4.34
C GLY A 10 13.75 0.46 -4.51
N PRO A 11 14.47 0.99 -5.48
CA PRO A 11 15.79 0.49 -5.89
C PRO A 11 16.95 0.89 -4.96
N ALA A 12 16.79 1.89 -4.12
CA ALA A 12 17.89 2.48 -3.37
C ALA A 12 18.02 1.93 -1.94
N LYS A 13 19.28 1.76 -1.48
CA LYS A 13 19.58 1.79 -0.06
C LYS A 13 19.22 3.18 0.48
N ILE A 14 18.59 3.21 1.64
CA ILE A 14 18.31 4.47 2.31
C ILE A 14 19.62 4.98 2.88
N ASP A 15 20.11 6.09 2.35
CA ASP A 15 21.21 6.84 2.96
C ASP A 15 20.60 7.71 4.07
N ARG A 16 20.93 7.42 5.31
CA ARG A 16 20.35 8.06 6.49
C ARG A 16 20.88 9.46 6.77
N ASP A 17 21.97 9.81 6.14
CA ASP A 17 22.55 11.15 6.26
C ASP A 17 21.85 12.16 5.34
N VAL A 18 20.97 11.68 4.46
CA VAL A 18 20.19 12.49 3.52
C VAL A 18 18.69 12.26 3.76
N GLU A 19 17.91 13.33 3.63
CA GLU A 19 16.46 13.26 3.68
C GLU A 19 15.93 12.30 2.57
N VAL A 20 15.26 11.24 2.98
CA VAL A 20 14.83 10.18 2.04
C VAL A 20 13.43 10.47 1.53
N ALA A 21 13.33 10.81 0.26
CA ALA A 21 12.04 10.99 -0.40
C ALA A 21 11.16 9.72 -0.34
N PRO A 22 9.84 9.86 -0.25
CA PRO A 22 8.93 8.74 -0.40
C PRO A 22 9.13 8.03 -1.74
N TYR A 23 8.91 6.71 -1.76
CA TYR A 23 8.80 6.00 -3.03
C TYR A 23 7.42 6.25 -3.64
N LEU A 24 7.41 6.46 -4.95
CA LEU A 24 6.19 6.55 -5.72
C LEU A 24 6.05 5.32 -6.62
N PHE A 25 5.04 4.50 -6.36
CA PHE A 25 4.67 3.36 -7.19
C PHE A 25 3.51 3.74 -8.10
N ARG A 26 3.55 3.26 -9.34
CA ARG A 26 2.49 3.49 -10.32
C ARG A 26 2.30 2.25 -11.17
N LYS A 27 1.05 1.81 -11.32
CA LYS A 27 0.67 0.70 -12.16
C LYS A 27 -0.65 1.00 -12.86
N GLN A 28 -0.70 0.79 -14.17
CA GLN A 28 -1.97 0.72 -14.89
C GLN A 28 -2.56 -0.66 -14.69
N VAL A 29 -3.80 -0.72 -14.26
CA VAL A 29 -4.57 -1.95 -14.01
C VAL A 29 -5.69 -2.01 -15.04
N THR A 30 -5.76 -3.11 -15.79
CA THR A 30 -6.89 -3.42 -16.68
C THR A 30 -7.92 -4.19 -15.89
N LEU A 31 -9.17 -3.80 -15.98
CA LEU A 31 -10.28 -4.45 -15.32
C LEU A 31 -11.00 -5.39 -16.28
N PRO A 32 -11.46 -6.56 -15.82
CA PRO A 32 -12.34 -7.41 -16.60
C PRO A 32 -13.69 -6.73 -16.85
N ALA A 33 -14.43 -7.21 -17.83
CA ALA A 33 -15.81 -6.79 -18.02
C ALA A 33 -16.70 -7.35 -16.87
N ASN A 34 -17.83 -6.68 -16.62
CA ASN A 34 -18.86 -7.16 -15.68
C ASN A 34 -18.38 -7.25 -14.21
N VAL A 35 -17.57 -6.29 -13.78
CA VAL A 35 -17.19 -6.16 -12.36
C VAL A 35 -18.44 -5.93 -11.51
N LYS A 36 -18.67 -6.82 -10.54
CA LYS A 36 -19.72 -6.71 -9.53
C LYS A 36 -19.23 -5.98 -8.30
N SER A 37 -18.04 -6.34 -7.82
CA SER A 37 -17.39 -5.69 -6.67
C SER A 37 -15.88 -5.76 -6.79
N ALA A 38 -15.20 -4.83 -6.15
CA ALA A 38 -13.75 -4.78 -6.11
C ALA A 38 -13.27 -4.35 -4.72
N VAL A 39 -12.36 -5.10 -4.13
CA VAL A 39 -11.76 -4.83 -2.82
C VAL A 39 -10.25 -4.78 -2.98
N LEU A 40 -9.65 -3.68 -2.55
CA LEU A 40 -8.20 -3.52 -2.50
C LEU A 40 -7.70 -3.76 -1.08
N TYR A 41 -6.84 -4.74 -0.93
CA TYR A 41 -6.09 -4.99 0.30
C TYR A 41 -4.71 -4.36 0.19
N ALA A 42 -4.26 -3.66 1.22
CA ALA A 42 -2.94 -3.05 1.22
C ALA A 42 -2.31 -3.01 2.60
N THR A 43 -0.98 -3.16 2.63
CA THR A 43 -0.14 -2.99 3.81
C THR A 43 1.25 -2.53 3.43
N ALA A 44 2.03 -2.06 4.40
CA ALA A 44 3.39 -1.61 4.16
C ALA A 44 4.32 -1.88 5.35
N LEU A 45 5.58 -2.08 5.03
CA LEU A 45 6.71 -1.89 5.94
C LEU A 45 7.13 -0.42 5.81
N GLY A 46 6.45 0.44 6.56
CA GLY A 46 6.48 1.90 6.45
C GLY A 46 5.10 2.49 6.64
N VAL A 47 4.86 3.66 6.09
CA VAL A 47 3.53 4.29 5.99
C VAL A 47 3.21 4.62 4.54
N TYR A 48 1.95 4.45 4.14
CA TYR A 48 1.55 4.65 2.75
C TYR A 48 0.29 5.49 2.60
N SER A 49 0.16 6.11 1.43
CA SER A 49 -1.09 6.62 0.87
C SER A 49 -1.32 5.96 -0.49
N ILE A 50 -2.57 5.63 -0.82
CA ILE A 50 -2.91 4.92 -2.05
C ILE A 50 -4.03 5.63 -2.80
N PHE A 51 -3.94 5.65 -4.13
CA PHE A 51 -4.80 6.44 -5.01
C PHE A 51 -5.24 5.61 -6.22
N ALA A 52 -6.44 5.84 -6.70
CA ALA A 52 -6.93 5.37 -7.99
C ALA A 52 -7.27 6.58 -8.86
N ASP A 53 -6.65 6.69 -10.04
CA ASP A 53 -6.78 7.85 -10.94
C ASP A 53 -6.62 9.20 -10.22
N ASN A 54 -5.61 9.32 -9.36
CA ASN A 54 -5.31 10.47 -8.51
C ASN A 54 -6.35 10.80 -7.40
N HIS A 55 -7.38 9.97 -7.23
CA HIS A 55 -8.29 10.09 -6.10
C HIS A 55 -7.79 9.22 -4.95
N LYS A 56 -7.58 9.82 -3.78
CA LYS A 56 -7.21 9.06 -2.58
C LYS A 56 -8.30 8.06 -2.23
N ILE A 57 -7.92 6.79 -2.04
CA ILE A 57 -8.89 5.71 -1.82
C ILE A 57 -9.53 5.80 -0.44
N SER A 58 -8.84 6.36 0.54
CA SER A 58 -9.32 6.46 1.93
C SER A 58 -8.86 7.74 2.59
N ASP A 59 -9.65 8.26 3.50
CA ASP A 59 -9.28 9.39 4.36
C ASP A 59 -8.34 9.00 5.51
N THR A 60 -7.95 7.74 5.58
CA THR A 60 -6.99 7.24 6.58
C THR A 60 -5.61 7.84 6.34
N TYR A 61 -4.97 8.27 7.43
CA TYR A 61 -3.59 8.73 7.44
C TYR A 61 -2.70 7.72 8.15
N PHE A 62 -1.43 7.66 7.75
CA PHE A 62 -0.40 6.80 8.34
C PHE A 62 -0.75 5.30 8.31
N ALA A 63 -1.47 4.85 7.28
CA ALA A 63 -1.68 3.43 7.07
C ALA A 63 -0.34 2.70 6.86
N PRO A 64 -0.14 1.46 7.32
CA PRO A 64 -1.11 0.57 7.95
C PRO A 64 -1.32 0.82 9.45
N GLY A 65 -0.66 1.79 10.06
CA GLY A 65 -0.67 2.07 11.50
C GLY A 65 0.55 1.50 12.21
N TYR A 66 0.71 1.86 13.48
CA TYR A 66 1.81 1.38 14.31
C TYR A 66 1.43 0.08 15.02
N THR A 67 2.33 -0.90 14.94
CA THR A 67 2.26 -2.16 15.70
C THR A 67 3.67 -2.57 16.15
N GLU A 68 3.78 -3.63 16.92
CA GLU A 68 5.04 -4.34 17.05
C GLU A 68 5.24 -5.18 15.79
N TYR A 69 5.94 -4.63 14.79
CA TYR A 69 6.05 -5.20 13.44
C TYR A 69 6.74 -6.59 13.42
N SER A 70 7.49 -6.93 14.46
CA SER A 70 8.07 -8.27 14.61
C SER A 70 7.02 -9.34 14.96
N GLN A 71 5.86 -8.91 15.46
CA GLN A 71 4.78 -9.78 15.93
C GLN A 71 3.56 -9.73 15.01
N ARG A 72 3.22 -8.53 14.53
CA ARG A 72 1.99 -8.32 13.79
C ARG A 72 2.10 -7.11 12.85
N LEU A 73 1.65 -7.30 11.63
CA LEU A 73 1.45 -6.24 10.66
C LEU A 73 -0.04 -6.09 10.36
N GLN A 74 -0.56 -4.88 10.46
CA GLN A 74 -1.93 -4.58 10.04
C GLN A 74 -2.00 -4.45 8.52
N TYR A 75 -3.14 -4.77 7.94
CA TYR A 75 -3.49 -4.41 6.57
C TYR A 75 -4.83 -3.69 6.55
N GLN A 76 -5.06 -2.90 5.53
CA GLN A 76 -6.34 -2.24 5.28
C GLN A 76 -7.07 -2.94 4.15
N GLU A 77 -8.39 -2.91 4.27
CA GLU A 77 -9.35 -3.37 3.28
C GLU A 77 -10.14 -2.16 2.79
N TYR A 78 -10.12 -1.91 1.50
CA TYR A 78 -10.79 -0.79 0.87
C TYR A 78 -11.81 -1.30 -0.15
N ASP A 79 -13.10 -1.04 0.07
CA ASP A 79 -14.10 -1.21 -0.98
C ASP A 79 -13.92 -0.11 -2.04
N VAL A 80 -13.43 -0.53 -3.21
CA VAL A 80 -13.20 0.37 -4.35
C VAL A 80 -14.23 0.16 -5.46
N THR A 81 -15.30 -0.57 -5.20
CA THR A 81 -16.33 -0.93 -6.18
C THR A 81 -16.90 0.31 -6.88
N SER A 82 -17.34 1.30 -6.11
CA SER A 82 -17.94 2.53 -6.67
C SER A 82 -16.91 3.35 -7.46
N LEU A 83 -15.67 3.38 -7.00
CA LEU A 83 -14.57 4.13 -7.62
C LEU A 83 -14.17 3.53 -8.98
N LEU A 84 -14.31 2.22 -9.14
CA LEU A 84 -13.94 1.48 -10.35
C LEU A 84 -15.14 1.18 -11.26
N SER A 85 -16.35 1.52 -10.84
CA SER A 85 -17.58 1.26 -11.61
C SER A 85 -17.52 1.88 -13.01
N GLY A 86 -17.85 1.09 -14.03
CA GLY A 86 -17.88 1.52 -15.43
C GLY A 86 -16.52 1.74 -16.08
N LYS A 87 -15.42 1.46 -15.39
CA LYS A 87 -14.07 1.58 -15.93
C LYS A 87 -13.59 0.28 -16.55
N SER A 88 -12.85 0.36 -17.65
CA SER A 88 -12.11 -0.76 -18.23
C SER A 88 -10.66 -0.84 -17.74
N SER A 89 -10.15 0.26 -17.18
CA SER A 89 -8.82 0.34 -16.56
C SER A 89 -8.75 1.55 -15.63
N PHE A 90 -7.76 1.56 -14.75
CA PHE A 90 -7.42 2.69 -13.90
C PHE A 90 -5.92 2.70 -13.58
N VAL A 91 -5.44 3.81 -13.05
CA VAL A 91 -4.06 3.92 -12.58
C VAL A 91 -4.04 3.83 -11.06
N LEU A 92 -3.43 2.77 -10.55
CA LEU A 92 -3.12 2.63 -9.13
C LEU A 92 -1.79 3.33 -8.84
N THR A 93 -1.79 4.24 -7.88
CA THR A 93 -0.59 4.94 -7.41
C THR A 93 -0.48 4.79 -5.91
N ALA A 94 0.73 4.62 -5.40
CA ALA A 94 0.98 4.60 -3.97
C ALA A 94 2.26 5.37 -3.62
N GLU A 95 2.18 6.15 -2.56
CA GLU A 95 3.32 6.79 -1.91
C GLU A 95 3.70 5.97 -0.69
N LEU A 96 4.99 5.71 -0.49
CA LEU A 96 5.52 4.92 0.62
C LEU A 96 6.66 5.66 1.30
N ALA A 97 6.51 5.97 2.57
CA ALA A 97 7.51 6.60 3.42
C ALA A 97 7.96 5.65 4.55
N ASP A 98 9.02 6.03 5.27
CA ASP A 98 9.64 5.23 6.33
C ASP A 98 8.68 4.91 7.47
N GLY A 99 7.88 5.89 7.90
CA GLY A 99 7.00 5.76 9.05
C GLY A 99 7.74 5.29 10.30
N TRP A 100 7.06 4.49 11.12
CA TRP A 100 7.65 3.91 12.33
C TRP A 100 8.52 2.68 12.07
N TYR A 101 8.40 2.08 10.89
CA TYR A 101 9.12 0.86 10.56
C TYR A 101 10.63 1.10 10.40
N ALA A 102 10.97 2.06 9.54
CA ALA A 102 12.35 2.38 9.17
C ALA A 102 12.77 3.82 9.55
N GLY A 103 11.84 4.64 10.00
CA GLY A 103 12.11 6.02 10.40
C GLY A 103 12.76 6.15 11.78
N ARG A 104 12.94 7.39 12.17
CA ARG A 104 13.50 7.76 13.49
C ARG A 104 12.40 7.74 14.55
N LEU A 105 12.64 7.04 15.66
CA LEU A 105 11.70 6.92 16.76
C LEU A 105 12.30 7.44 18.07
N GLY A 106 11.46 8.21 18.79
CA GLY A 106 11.73 8.62 20.16
C GLY A 106 12.88 9.59 20.33
N LEU A 107 13.18 9.87 21.60
CA LEU A 107 14.21 10.83 22.01
C LEU A 107 15.65 10.36 21.73
N CYS A 108 15.86 9.04 21.66
CA CYS A 108 17.17 8.44 21.42
C CYS A 108 17.53 8.33 19.93
N ASN A 109 16.73 8.94 19.05
CA ASN A 109 16.97 8.93 17.60
C ASN A 109 17.19 7.52 17.03
N MET A 110 16.48 6.53 17.55
CA MET A 110 16.56 5.15 17.08
C MET A 110 16.02 5.06 15.65
N GLU A 111 16.84 4.55 14.75
CA GLU A 111 16.50 4.32 13.35
C GLU A 111 16.37 2.84 13.07
N ASN A 112 15.58 2.50 12.04
CA ASN A 112 15.49 1.13 11.52
C ASN A 112 15.14 0.08 12.58
N ARG A 113 14.34 0.45 13.57
CA ARG A 113 14.01 -0.45 14.69
C ARG A 113 13.48 -1.80 14.23
N TYR A 114 12.69 -1.81 13.17
CA TYR A 114 12.05 -3.02 12.65
C TYR A 114 12.63 -3.48 11.32
N GLY A 115 13.33 -2.62 10.60
CA GLY A 115 13.97 -2.96 9.34
C GLY A 115 14.46 -1.75 8.56
N GLU A 116 15.35 -2.01 7.60
CA GLU A 116 16.00 -0.97 6.80
C GLU A 116 15.30 -0.68 5.48
N LYS A 117 14.44 -1.59 5.01
CA LYS A 117 13.83 -1.51 3.68
C LYS A 117 12.33 -1.30 3.80
N ARG A 118 11.87 -0.17 3.30
CA ARG A 118 10.45 0.06 3.08
C ARG A 118 9.92 -0.89 2.00
N ALA A 119 8.73 -1.42 2.18
CA ALA A 119 8.08 -2.24 1.18
C ALA A 119 6.56 -2.02 1.21
N LEU A 120 5.93 -2.14 0.05
CA LEU A 120 4.48 -2.08 -0.11
C LEU A 120 3.99 -3.44 -0.60
N LEU A 121 2.84 -3.86 -0.11
CA LEU A 121 2.08 -4.99 -0.63
C LEU A 121 0.66 -4.52 -0.90
N ALA A 122 0.16 -4.74 -2.11
CA ALA A 122 -1.21 -4.43 -2.48
C ALA A 122 -1.78 -5.53 -3.39
N GLU A 123 -3.02 -5.91 -3.14
CA GLU A 123 -3.73 -6.96 -3.86
C GLU A 123 -5.17 -6.54 -4.12
N LEU A 124 -5.58 -6.56 -5.39
CA LEU A 124 -6.93 -6.20 -5.81
C LEU A 124 -7.72 -7.48 -6.12
N HIS A 125 -8.78 -7.70 -5.39
CA HIS A 125 -9.76 -8.77 -5.62
C HIS A 125 -10.95 -8.20 -6.37
N VAL A 126 -11.31 -8.82 -7.49
CA VAL A 126 -12.42 -8.39 -8.34
C VAL A 126 -13.38 -9.54 -8.48
N THR A 127 -14.61 -9.37 -8.00
CA THR A 127 -15.69 -10.35 -8.19
C THR A 127 -16.54 -9.95 -9.40
N LEU A 128 -16.78 -10.87 -10.30
CA LEU A 128 -17.60 -10.65 -11.48
C LEU A 128 -19.08 -10.94 -11.21
N THR A 129 -19.95 -10.52 -12.12
CA THR A 129 -21.39 -10.72 -11.99
C THR A 129 -21.82 -12.20 -12.03
N ASP A 130 -20.99 -13.08 -12.61
CA ASP A 130 -21.19 -14.54 -12.60
C ASP A 130 -20.66 -15.23 -11.34
N GLY A 131 -20.05 -14.44 -10.42
CA GLY A 131 -19.50 -14.93 -9.15
C GLY A 131 -18.06 -15.42 -9.22
N SER A 132 -17.39 -15.35 -10.38
CA SER A 132 -15.95 -15.65 -10.49
C SER A 132 -15.09 -14.48 -9.94
N GLU A 133 -13.87 -14.81 -9.55
CA GLU A 133 -12.85 -13.85 -9.07
C GLU A 133 -11.64 -13.84 -10.00
#